data_5038f0d6509ec559899d09254fbba74c
#
_entry.id   5038f0d6509ec559899d09254fbba74c
#
_cell.length_a   1.000
_cell.length_b   1.000
_cell.length_c   1.000
_cell.angle_alpha   90.00
_cell.angle_beta   90.00
_cell.angle_gamma   90.00
#
_symmetry.space_group_name_H-M   'P 1'
#
loop_
_entity.id
_entity.type
_entity.pdbx_description
1 polymer ?
#
loop_
_entity_poly.entity_id
_entity_poly.type
_entity_poly.pdbx_seq_one_letter_code
_entity_poly.pdbx_strand_id
1 'polypeptide(L)'
;MKLPAVINVQKFSVHDGHGIRTSIFFKGCLLSCWWCHNPESQSFDREPMFDPGKCTGCGLCAKACPHNAVSVGDDGRAHTSKGTCVTCGACLDWCPNECREIVGTQRYTVDELVKKALEDQQFYERSGGGVTLSGGECMVQDPDFMEELCRKLHFEGIDIAIDTCGYAPLGTYRRLLPYVDTWLYDIKMIDEEGHIKYIGRSNDVILRNLEFLAHNGASLNIRIPTIGTVNDDDESMLAIIEYLKSHVGMPPVNLLPYHTTGSSKYTRLGRPYLARDLQVPSEDRMEHLKDLFLQYGFDNVQIGG
;
A
#
# COMPACT_ATOMS: atom_id res chain seq x y z
N MET A 1 18.30 14.19 -5.75
CA MET A 1 17.48 13.25 -4.96
C MET A 1 16.30 14.00 -4.35
N LYS A 2 15.09 13.65 -4.72
CA LYS A 2 13.85 14.26 -4.20
C LYS A 2 13.40 13.46 -2.97
N LEU A 3 13.14 14.12 -1.85
CA LEU A 3 12.63 13.45 -0.65
C LEU A 3 11.16 13.05 -0.87
N PRO A 4 10.84 11.73 -0.85
CA PRO A 4 9.47 11.27 -0.98
C PRO A 4 8.61 11.67 0.24
N ALA A 5 7.31 11.75 0.03
CA ALA A 5 6.39 11.86 1.14
C ALA A 5 6.23 10.51 1.83
N VAL A 6 6.32 10.52 3.14
CA VAL A 6 6.02 9.36 4.00
C VAL A 6 4.72 9.63 4.73
N ILE A 7 3.80 8.65 4.70
CA ILE A 7 2.52 8.73 5.40
C ILE A 7 2.69 8.27 6.84
N ASN A 8 3.42 7.16 7.02
CA ASN A 8 3.60 6.53 8.32
C ASN A 8 4.93 5.76 8.35
N VAL A 9 5.51 5.68 9.53
CA VAL A 9 6.57 4.74 9.89
C VAL A 9 6.00 3.90 11.05
N GLN A 10 5.53 2.71 10.71
CA GLN A 10 4.86 1.81 11.64
C GLN A 10 5.84 0.79 12.20
N LYS A 11 6.00 0.80 13.50
CA LYS A 11 6.79 -0.19 14.23
C LYS A 11 5.95 -1.42 14.56
N PHE A 12 6.62 -2.54 14.80
CA PHE A 12 5.97 -3.81 15.19
C PHE A 12 4.92 -4.33 14.20
N SER A 13 5.14 -4.14 12.89
CA SER A 13 4.33 -4.79 11.87
C SER A 13 4.62 -6.30 11.84
N VAL A 14 3.58 -7.12 11.80
CA VAL A 14 3.68 -8.60 11.79
C VAL A 14 2.99 -9.23 10.58
N HIS A 15 2.44 -8.41 9.68
CA HIS A 15 1.74 -8.83 8.46
C HIS A 15 2.40 -8.32 7.17
N ASP A 16 3.56 -7.66 7.29
CA ASP A 16 4.26 -7.04 6.18
C ASP A 16 5.56 -7.78 5.83
N GLY A 17 5.55 -9.11 5.91
CA GLY A 17 6.69 -9.99 5.71
C GLY A 17 7.04 -10.80 6.96
N HIS A 18 8.15 -11.54 6.89
CA HIS A 18 8.57 -12.42 7.97
C HIS A 18 9.07 -11.63 9.20
N GLY A 19 8.74 -12.12 10.39
CA GLY A 19 9.21 -11.57 11.67
C GLY A 19 8.56 -10.23 12.04
N ILE A 20 9.14 -9.55 13.02
CA ILE A 20 8.73 -8.21 13.45
C ILE A 20 9.41 -7.17 12.56
N ARG A 21 8.62 -6.26 11.97
CA ARG A 21 9.15 -5.31 10.99
C ARG A 21 8.80 -3.86 11.33
N THR A 22 9.61 -2.94 10.83
CA THR A 22 9.25 -1.53 10.73
C THR A 22 8.82 -1.25 9.30
N SER A 23 7.52 -0.94 9.11
CA SER A 23 6.96 -0.66 7.79
C SER A 23 6.98 0.84 7.51
N ILE A 24 7.60 1.24 6.39
CA ILE A 24 7.67 2.62 5.92
C ILE A 24 6.67 2.78 4.76
N PHE A 25 5.62 3.58 5.00
CA PHE A 25 4.56 3.80 4.02
C PHE A 25 4.79 5.08 3.23
N PHE A 26 5.16 4.95 1.96
CA PHE A 26 5.34 6.08 1.05
C PHE A 26 4.01 6.55 0.45
N LYS A 27 3.96 7.82 0.07
CA LYS A 27 2.80 8.42 -0.60
C LYS A 27 3.03 8.53 -2.10
N GLY A 28 2.01 8.16 -2.87
CA GLY A 28 1.96 8.13 -4.32
C GLY A 28 1.81 6.71 -4.85
N CYS A 29 0.80 6.49 -5.67
CA CYS A 29 0.55 5.25 -6.40
C CYS A 29 0.00 5.59 -7.79
N LEU A 30 0.40 4.82 -8.79
CA LEU A 30 -0.10 4.99 -10.16
C LEU A 30 -1.37 4.18 -10.43
N LEU A 31 -1.78 3.32 -9.47
CA LEU A 31 -3.01 2.54 -9.50
C LEU A 31 -4.14 3.24 -8.73
N SER A 32 -5.37 2.86 -9.03
CA SER A 32 -6.59 3.39 -8.41
C SER A 32 -7.55 2.26 -7.99
N CYS A 33 -7.01 1.22 -7.36
CA CYS A 33 -7.78 0.04 -6.94
C CYS A 33 -9.03 0.43 -6.16
N TRP A 34 -10.18 -0.14 -6.50
CA TRP A 34 -11.46 0.16 -5.85
C TRP A 34 -11.45 -0.17 -4.36
N TRP A 35 -10.72 -1.23 -3.96
CA TRP A 35 -10.61 -1.72 -2.59
C TRP A 35 -9.34 -1.28 -1.86
N CYS A 36 -8.68 -0.20 -2.30
CA CYS A 36 -7.44 0.24 -1.70
C CYS A 36 -7.62 0.53 -0.19
N HIS A 37 -6.80 -0.10 0.65
CA HIS A 37 -6.83 0.12 2.11
C HIS A 37 -6.14 1.42 2.54
N ASN A 38 -5.29 1.97 1.66
CA ASN A 38 -4.55 3.20 1.92
C ASN A 38 -4.84 4.28 0.84
N PRO A 39 -6.12 4.71 0.66
CA PRO A 39 -6.47 5.69 -0.37
C PRO A 39 -5.77 7.04 -0.17
N GLU A 40 -5.34 7.37 1.05
CA GLU A 40 -4.51 8.53 1.37
C GLU A 40 -3.12 8.45 0.78
N SER A 41 -2.68 7.27 0.34
CA SER A 41 -1.40 7.07 -0.33
C SER A 41 -1.48 7.17 -1.86
N GLN A 42 -2.67 7.18 -2.46
CA GLN A 42 -2.80 7.16 -3.92
C GLN A 42 -2.26 8.44 -4.60
N SER A 43 -2.62 9.62 -4.09
CA SER A 43 -2.13 10.88 -4.65
C SER A 43 -0.68 11.14 -4.27
N PHE A 44 0.09 11.73 -5.18
CA PHE A 44 1.45 12.24 -4.90
C PHE A 44 1.44 13.59 -4.16
N ASP A 45 0.31 14.30 -4.22
CA ASP A 45 0.14 15.60 -3.58
C ASP A 45 -0.33 15.47 -2.12
N ARG A 46 -0.12 16.54 -1.35
CA ARG A 46 -0.73 16.66 -0.03
C ARG A 46 -2.25 16.71 -0.15
N GLU A 47 -2.93 16.10 0.80
CA GLU A 47 -4.39 16.07 0.81
C GLU A 47 -4.95 16.36 2.20
N PRO A 48 -6.06 17.13 2.28
CA PRO A 48 -6.77 17.28 3.52
C PRO A 48 -7.60 16.02 3.80
N MET A 49 -7.53 15.51 5.00
CA MET A 49 -8.46 14.53 5.54
C MET A 49 -9.30 15.16 6.64
N PHE A 50 -10.56 14.78 6.71
CA PHE A 50 -11.53 15.29 7.68
C PHE A 50 -12.37 14.15 8.26
N ASP A 51 -12.37 14.05 9.58
CA ASP A 51 -13.20 13.09 10.31
C ASP A 51 -14.55 13.76 10.71
N PRO A 52 -15.63 13.48 9.98
CA PRO A 52 -16.93 14.09 10.30
C PRO A 52 -17.52 13.60 11.62
N GLY A 53 -17.10 12.41 12.10
CA GLY A 53 -17.57 11.86 13.39
C GLY A 53 -17.11 12.65 14.59
N LYS A 54 -15.94 13.31 14.49
CA LYS A 54 -15.38 14.16 15.57
C LYS A 54 -15.83 15.61 15.49
N CYS A 55 -16.43 16.06 14.39
CA CYS A 55 -16.74 17.47 14.15
C CYS A 55 -17.99 17.91 14.90
N THR A 56 -17.87 18.98 15.69
CA THR A 56 -18.99 19.62 16.44
C THR A 56 -19.56 20.86 15.73
N GLY A 57 -19.07 21.20 14.52
CA GLY A 57 -19.56 22.35 13.77
C GLY A 57 -19.20 23.73 14.33
N CYS A 58 -18.22 23.82 15.24
CA CYS A 58 -17.86 25.07 15.93
C CYS A 58 -17.37 26.20 15.02
N GLY A 59 -17.05 25.94 13.76
CA GLY A 59 -16.66 26.93 12.74
C GLY A 59 -15.26 27.54 12.91
N LEU A 60 -14.47 27.16 13.91
CA LEU A 60 -13.14 27.74 14.16
C LEU A 60 -12.19 27.51 12.96
N CYS A 61 -12.21 26.33 12.37
CA CYS A 61 -11.41 26.00 11.19
C CYS A 61 -11.80 26.82 9.95
N ALA A 62 -13.07 27.22 9.81
CA ALA A 62 -13.52 28.09 8.74
C ALA A 62 -13.01 29.53 8.95
N LYS A 63 -13.06 30.04 10.18
CA LYS A 63 -12.52 31.38 10.53
C LYS A 63 -11.01 31.44 10.38
N ALA A 64 -10.30 30.34 10.63
CA ALA A 64 -8.85 30.27 10.55
C ALA A 64 -8.34 30.08 9.11
N CYS A 65 -9.21 29.74 8.15
CA CYS A 65 -8.77 29.45 6.79
C CYS A 65 -8.47 30.73 5.98
N PRO A 66 -7.20 31.04 5.67
CA PRO A 66 -6.85 32.26 4.93
C PRO A 66 -7.31 32.23 3.46
N HIS A 67 -7.71 31.07 2.95
CA HIS A 67 -8.14 30.84 1.58
C HIS A 67 -9.66 30.66 1.45
N ASN A 68 -10.42 30.82 2.53
CA ASN A 68 -11.88 30.58 2.55
C ASN A 68 -12.29 29.21 2.00
N ALA A 69 -11.41 28.21 2.13
CA ALA A 69 -11.63 26.85 1.62
C ALA A 69 -12.45 25.97 2.57
N VAL A 70 -12.79 26.45 3.75
CA VAL A 70 -13.57 25.72 4.75
C VAL A 70 -14.83 26.50 5.09
N SER A 71 -15.97 25.80 5.11
CA SER A 71 -17.27 26.33 5.53
C SER A 71 -17.96 25.35 6.48
N VAL A 72 -18.94 25.81 7.24
CA VAL A 72 -19.87 24.93 7.97
C VAL A 72 -21.14 24.81 7.15
N GLY A 73 -21.52 23.57 6.84
CA GLY A 73 -22.72 23.28 6.05
C GLY A 73 -23.99 23.20 6.90
N ASP A 74 -25.13 23.00 6.25
CA ASP A 74 -26.44 22.84 6.90
C ASP A 74 -26.54 21.56 7.76
N ASP A 75 -25.67 20.59 7.51
CA ASP A 75 -25.49 19.40 8.33
C ASP A 75 -24.77 19.68 9.68
N GLY A 76 -24.44 20.93 9.95
CA GLY A 76 -23.73 21.35 11.16
C GLY A 76 -22.27 20.88 11.20
N ARG A 77 -21.65 20.53 10.07
CA ARG A 77 -20.26 20.06 9.99
C ARG A 77 -19.42 20.91 9.07
N ALA A 78 -18.13 20.86 9.28
CA ALA A 78 -17.18 21.57 8.43
C ALA A 78 -16.96 20.83 7.11
N HIS A 79 -16.99 21.54 6.01
CA HIS A 79 -16.68 21.05 4.67
C HIS A 79 -15.45 21.76 4.11
N THR A 80 -14.68 21.05 3.25
CA THR A 80 -13.50 21.60 2.59
C THR A 80 -13.69 21.59 1.09
N SER A 81 -13.60 22.77 0.48
CA SER A 81 -13.56 22.92 -0.98
C SER A 81 -12.17 22.49 -1.48
N LYS A 82 -12.09 21.36 -2.16
CA LYS A 82 -10.81 20.81 -2.68
C LYS A 82 -10.18 21.72 -3.73
N GLY A 83 -10.99 22.41 -4.53
CA GLY A 83 -10.49 23.33 -5.57
C GLY A 83 -9.88 24.63 -5.01
N THR A 84 -10.22 24.99 -3.77
CA THR A 84 -9.74 26.21 -3.11
C THR A 84 -8.69 25.91 -2.03
N CYS A 85 -8.70 24.69 -1.49
CA CYS A 85 -7.78 24.29 -0.42
C CYS A 85 -6.37 24.10 -0.96
N VAL A 86 -5.41 24.86 -0.46
CA VAL A 86 -3.98 24.75 -0.80
C VAL A 86 -3.19 23.89 0.18
N THR A 87 -3.86 23.17 1.05
CA THR A 87 -3.25 22.26 2.07
C THR A 87 -2.23 22.96 2.98
N CYS A 88 -2.44 24.23 3.31
CA CYS A 88 -1.52 25.01 4.16
C CYS A 88 -1.50 24.59 5.63
N GLY A 89 -2.54 23.87 6.11
CA GLY A 89 -2.63 23.38 7.49
C GLY A 89 -3.18 24.38 8.51
N ALA A 90 -3.41 25.66 8.19
CA ALA A 90 -3.84 26.68 9.15
C ALA A 90 -5.10 26.31 9.94
N CYS A 91 -5.97 25.46 9.40
CA CYS A 91 -7.19 25.00 10.08
C CYS A 91 -6.95 23.86 11.09
N LEU A 92 -5.77 23.28 11.14
CA LEU A 92 -5.45 22.15 12.03
C LEU A 92 -5.34 22.64 13.50
N ASP A 93 -4.55 23.66 13.72
CA ASP A 93 -4.26 24.21 15.05
C ASP A 93 -5.51 24.80 15.76
N TRP A 94 -6.53 25.11 14.97
CA TRP A 94 -7.79 25.67 15.46
C TRP A 94 -8.90 24.64 15.69
N CYS A 95 -8.61 23.36 15.46
CA CYS A 95 -9.60 22.30 15.63
C CYS A 95 -9.47 21.64 17.01
N PRO A 96 -10.35 21.96 17.99
CA PRO A 96 -10.24 21.41 19.35
C PRO A 96 -10.48 19.90 19.42
N ASN A 97 -11.11 19.33 18.38
CA ASN A 97 -11.44 17.91 18.30
C ASN A 97 -10.49 17.12 17.37
N GLU A 98 -9.44 17.75 16.87
CA GLU A 98 -8.46 17.11 15.95
C GLU A 98 -9.12 16.33 14.81
N CYS A 99 -10.23 16.86 14.26
CA CYS A 99 -10.94 16.20 13.18
C CYS A 99 -10.35 16.48 11.80
N ARG A 100 -9.22 17.19 11.71
CA ARG A 100 -8.56 17.54 10.46
C ARG A 100 -7.09 17.15 10.48
N GLU A 101 -6.61 16.68 9.34
CA GLU A 101 -5.18 16.45 9.11
C GLU A 101 -4.81 16.76 7.65
N ILE A 102 -3.53 16.97 7.39
CA ILE A 102 -2.97 17.05 6.04
C ILE A 102 -2.00 15.88 5.87
N VAL A 103 -2.39 14.91 5.05
CA VAL A 103 -1.51 13.76 4.75
C VAL A 103 -0.46 14.11 3.71
N GLY A 104 0.71 13.47 3.81
CA GLY A 104 1.83 13.67 2.89
C GLY A 104 2.65 14.92 3.17
N THR A 105 2.65 15.40 4.41
CA THR A 105 3.50 16.49 4.88
C THR A 105 4.88 16.01 5.32
N GLN A 106 4.97 14.80 5.84
CA GLN A 106 6.21 14.26 6.38
C GLN A 106 7.21 13.95 5.26
N ARG A 107 8.44 14.34 5.50
CA ARG A 107 9.60 14.06 4.64
C ARG A 107 10.76 13.66 5.54
N TYR A 108 11.47 12.63 5.13
CA TYR A 108 12.65 12.16 5.84
C TYR A 108 13.81 12.06 4.88
N THR A 109 14.99 12.35 5.35
CA THR A 109 16.24 11.98 4.69
C THR A 109 16.44 10.47 4.82
N VAL A 110 17.31 9.90 4.00
CA VAL A 110 17.68 8.49 4.10
C VAL A 110 18.23 8.17 5.49
N ASP A 111 19.11 9.03 6.03
CA ASP A 111 19.73 8.83 7.35
C ASP A 111 18.70 8.84 8.50
N GLU A 112 17.69 9.68 8.40
CA GLU A 112 16.60 9.70 9.39
C GLU A 112 15.76 8.42 9.35
N LEU A 113 15.50 7.86 8.16
CA LEU A 113 14.77 6.58 8.04
C LEU A 113 15.61 5.41 8.52
N VAL A 114 16.89 5.36 8.18
CA VAL A 114 17.83 4.35 8.69
C VAL A 114 17.93 4.42 10.22
N LYS A 115 18.06 5.61 10.79
CA LYS A 115 18.08 5.79 12.24
C LYS A 115 16.78 5.26 12.89
N LYS A 116 15.62 5.54 12.30
CA LYS A 116 14.33 5.02 12.79
C LYS A 116 14.25 3.50 12.72
N ALA A 117 14.78 2.90 11.67
CA ALA A 117 14.85 1.45 11.51
C ALA A 117 15.73 0.81 12.60
N LEU A 118 16.90 1.39 12.87
CA LEU A 118 17.85 0.90 13.87
C LEU A 118 17.30 0.94 15.31
N GLU A 119 16.30 1.77 15.60
CA GLU A 119 15.64 1.79 16.92
C GLU A 119 14.99 0.44 17.27
N ASP A 120 14.63 -0.37 16.26
CA ASP A 120 13.94 -1.66 16.42
C ASP A 120 14.85 -2.87 16.12
N GLN A 121 16.16 -2.67 15.90
CA GLN A 121 17.12 -3.71 15.48
C GLN A 121 17.08 -4.96 16.35
N GLN A 122 17.00 -4.80 17.68
CA GLN A 122 16.93 -5.94 18.62
C GLN A 122 15.71 -6.87 18.39
N PHE A 123 14.62 -6.33 17.84
CA PHE A 123 13.43 -7.10 17.49
C PHE A 123 13.62 -7.85 16.17
N TYR A 124 14.31 -7.24 15.20
CA TYR A 124 14.67 -7.89 13.94
C TYR A 124 15.58 -9.09 14.20
N GLU A 125 16.64 -8.93 14.98
CA GLU A 125 17.59 -10.00 15.32
C GLU A 125 16.93 -11.20 16.00
N ARG A 126 15.90 -10.96 16.83
CA ARG A 126 15.19 -12.02 17.55
C ARG A 126 14.11 -12.72 16.73
N SER A 127 13.51 -12.03 15.77
CA SER A 127 12.36 -12.54 15.02
C SER A 127 12.69 -12.94 13.57
N GLY A 128 13.88 -12.60 13.09
CA GLY A 128 14.24 -12.68 11.66
C GLY A 128 13.53 -11.64 10.82
N GLY A 129 13.05 -10.55 11.44
CA GLY A 129 12.37 -9.46 10.77
C GLY A 129 13.30 -8.39 10.22
N GLY A 130 12.79 -7.19 9.96
CA GLY A 130 13.55 -6.10 9.37
C GLY A 130 12.71 -4.89 8.99
N VAL A 131 12.98 -4.30 7.83
CA VAL A 131 12.24 -3.15 7.30
C VAL A 131 11.40 -3.57 6.10
N THR A 132 10.16 -3.08 6.03
CA THR A 132 9.31 -3.21 4.84
C THR A 132 9.05 -1.84 4.24
N LEU A 133 9.34 -1.69 2.96
CA LEU A 133 9.04 -0.48 2.19
C LEU A 133 7.75 -0.71 1.41
N SER A 134 6.72 0.08 1.74
CA SER A 134 5.33 -0.11 1.30
C SER A 134 4.63 1.24 1.09
N GLY A 135 3.30 1.30 1.19
CA GLY A 135 2.48 2.52 1.17
C GLY A 135 1.51 2.58 0.01
N GLY A 136 1.69 3.56 -0.89
CA GLY A 136 1.01 3.56 -2.18
C GLY A 136 1.72 2.61 -3.13
N GLU A 137 2.83 3.07 -3.71
CA GLU A 137 3.79 2.25 -4.43
C GLU A 137 5.19 2.80 -4.17
N CYS A 138 6.01 2.06 -3.42
CA CYS A 138 7.34 2.52 -3.07
C CYS A 138 8.28 2.54 -4.29
N MET A 139 8.05 1.68 -5.28
CA MET A 139 8.89 1.56 -6.47
C MET A 139 8.75 2.72 -7.47
N VAL A 140 7.77 3.61 -7.30
CA VAL A 140 7.62 4.84 -8.11
C VAL A 140 8.24 6.08 -7.46
N GLN A 141 8.85 5.92 -6.29
CA GLN A 141 9.55 7.01 -5.63
C GLN A 141 10.85 7.35 -6.37
N ASP A 142 11.53 8.44 -5.96
CA ASP A 142 12.82 8.81 -6.55
C ASP A 142 13.81 7.63 -6.47
N PRO A 143 14.28 7.10 -7.61
CA PRO A 143 15.09 5.88 -7.62
C PRO A 143 16.44 6.02 -6.92
N ASP A 144 17.01 7.24 -6.90
CA ASP A 144 18.27 7.49 -6.20
C ASP A 144 18.06 7.45 -4.69
N PHE A 145 16.89 7.95 -4.21
CA PHE A 145 16.51 7.86 -2.81
C PHE A 145 16.30 6.41 -2.36
N MET A 146 15.54 5.65 -3.15
CA MET A 146 15.21 4.26 -2.82
C MET A 146 16.44 3.37 -2.80
N GLU A 147 17.33 3.51 -3.80
CA GLU A 147 18.58 2.75 -3.83
C GLU A 147 19.49 3.09 -2.65
N GLU A 148 19.67 4.37 -2.34
CA GLU A 148 20.49 4.78 -1.20
C GLU A 148 19.92 4.29 0.14
N LEU A 149 18.58 4.31 0.29
CA LEU A 149 17.90 3.77 1.47
C LEU A 149 18.13 2.27 1.61
N CYS A 150 17.85 1.49 0.57
CA CYS A 150 18.04 0.04 0.58
C CYS A 150 19.53 -0.31 0.80
N ARG A 151 20.44 0.38 0.12
CA ARG A 151 21.89 0.17 0.28
C ARG A 151 22.33 0.38 1.72
N LYS A 152 21.90 1.46 2.39
CA LYS A 152 22.27 1.74 3.80
C LYS A 152 21.66 0.73 4.76
N LEU A 153 20.38 0.38 4.61
CA LEU A 153 19.73 -0.65 5.43
C LEU A 153 20.45 -2.00 5.29
N HIS A 154 20.81 -2.39 4.06
CA HIS A 154 21.54 -3.61 3.77
C HIS A 154 22.93 -3.60 4.42
N PHE A 155 23.66 -2.46 4.40
CA PHE A 155 24.96 -2.33 5.08
C PHE A 155 24.87 -2.44 6.59
N GLU A 156 23.74 -2.04 7.19
CA GLU A 156 23.46 -2.22 8.62
C GLU A 156 23.03 -3.67 8.96
N GLY A 157 22.96 -4.57 7.96
CA GLY A 157 22.54 -5.96 8.14
C GLY A 157 21.05 -6.11 8.41
N ILE A 158 20.22 -5.14 8.00
CA ILE A 158 18.77 -5.19 8.16
C ILE A 158 18.14 -5.89 6.96
N ASP A 159 17.32 -6.91 7.22
CA ASP A 159 16.49 -7.56 6.19
C ASP A 159 15.50 -6.58 5.59
N ILE A 160 15.43 -6.51 4.26
CA ILE A 160 14.60 -5.59 3.50
C ILE A 160 13.54 -6.32 2.73
N ALA A 161 12.28 -6.03 3.01
CA ALA A 161 11.15 -6.44 2.18
C ALA A 161 10.61 -5.24 1.38
N ILE A 162 10.26 -5.48 0.12
CA ILE A 162 9.54 -4.54 -0.74
C ILE A 162 8.12 -5.06 -0.92
N ASP A 163 7.13 -4.29 -0.47
CA ASP A 163 5.71 -4.53 -0.73
C ASP A 163 5.28 -3.67 -1.93
N THR A 164 5.01 -4.33 -3.06
CA THR A 164 4.80 -3.65 -4.35
C THR A 164 3.63 -4.22 -5.13
N CYS A 165 2.88 -3.32 -5.76
CA CYS A 165 1.90 -3.70 -6.77
C CYS A 165 2.51 -3.99 -8.15
N GLY A 166 3.80 -3.84 -8.33
CA GLY A 166 4.49 -4.14 -9.58
C GLY A 166 4.44 -3.05 -10.66
N TYR A 167 3.62 -2.02 -10.51
CA TYR A 167 3.42 -0.99 -11.54
C TYR A 167 4.41 0.17 -11.39
N ALA A 168 5.66 -0.07 -11.78
CA ALA A 168 6.73 0.91 -11.73
C ALA A 168 7.76 0.68 -12.86
N PRO A 169 8.67 1.64 -13.13
CA PRO A 169 9.72 1.45 -14.14
C PRO A 169 10.65 0.28 -13.81
N LEU A 170 10.91 -0.61 -14.78
CA LEU A 170 11.81 -1.76 -14.63
C LEU A 170 13.21 -1.37 -14.12
N GLY A 171 13.68 -0.16 -14.49
CA GLY A 171 14.98 0.36 -14.03
C GLY A 171 15.11 0.43 -12.50
N THR A 172 14.01 0.73 -11.78
CA THR A 172 14.00 0.76 -10.32
C THR A 172 14.21 -0.66 -9.75
N TYR A 173 13.53 -1.67 -10.30
CA TYR A 173 13.70 -3.07 -9.88
C TYR A 173 15.15 -3.55 -10.06
N ARG A 174 15.78 -3.23 -11.20
CA ARG A 174 17.20 -3.57 -11.46
C ARG A 174 18.15 -2.98 -10.43
N ARG A 175 17.90 -1.74 -10.02
CA ARG A 175 18.73 -1.03 -9.04
C ARG A 175 18.59 -1.60 -7.63
N LEU A 176 17.38 -1.98 -7.23
CA LEU A 176 17.10 -2.43 -5.87
C LEU A 176 17.35 -3.93 -5.65
N LEU A 177 17.30 -4.74 -6.71
CA LEU A 177 17.45 -6.20 -6.63
C LEU A 177 18.65 -6.68 -5.79
N PRO A 178 19.85 -6.05 -5.83
CA PRO A 178 20.98 -6.51 -5.04
C PRO A 178 20.87 -6.29 -3.52
N TYR A 179 19.88 -5.51 -3.06
CA TYR A 179 19.76 -5.08 -1.67
C TYR A 179 18.51 -5.63 -0.97
N VAL A 180 17.56 -6.17 -1.75
CA VAL A 180 16.25 -6.59 -1.24
C VAL A 180 16.24 -8.09 -0.99
N ASP A 181 15.87 -8.48 0.21
CA ASP A 181 15.83 -9.87 0.65
C ASP A 181 14.52 -10.57 0.28
N THR A 182 13.40 -9.83 0.30
CA THR A 182 12.08 -10.39 -0.03
C THR A 182 11.22 -9.39 -0.81
N TRP A 183 10.59 -9.88 -1.88
CA TRP A 183 9.62 -9.14 -2.65
C TRP A 183 8.22 -9.66 -2.35
N LEU A 184 7.44 -8.88 -1.62
CA LEU A 184 6.00 -9.10 -1.42
C LEU A 184 5.29 -8.52 -2.64
N TYR A 185 4.96 -9.38 -3.59
CA TYR A 185 4.53 -8.96 -4.91
C TYR A 185 3.04 -9.23 -5.14
N ASP A 186 2.28 -8.18 -5.34
CA ASP A 186 0.84 -8.27 -5.53
C ASP A 186 0.46 -8.64 -6.98
N ILE A 187 -0.22 -9.77 -7.17
CA ILE A 187 -0.98 -10.09 -8.38
C ILE A 187 -2.46 -9.92 -8.07
N LYS A 188 -3.12 -8.99 -8.74
CA LYS A 188 -4.52 -8.68 -8.45
C LYS A 188 -5.49 -9.43 -9.37
N MET A 189 -5.14 -9.59 -10.63
CA MET A 189 -5.81 -10.43 -11.65
C MET A 189 -4.98 -10.51 -12.92
N ILE A 190 -5.15 -11.60 -13.67
CA ILE A 190 -4.54 -11.82 -15.00
C ILE A 190 -5.43 -11.26 -16.12
N ASP A 191 -6.76 -11.32 -15.96
CA ASP A 191 -7.67 -10.69 -16.92
C ASP A 191 -7.41 -9.18 -17.02
N GLU A 192 -7.00 -8.71 -18.19
CA GLU A 192 -6.62 -7.32 -18.44
C GLU A 192 -7.82 -6.37 -18.37
N GLU A 193 -8.97 -6.79 -18.90
CA GLU A 193 -10.18 -5.93 -18.89
C GLU A 193 -10.65 -5.68 -17.47
N GLY A 194 -10.71 -6.73 -16.66
CA GLY A 194 -11.00 -6.63 -15.22
C GLY A 194 -9.95 -5.80 -14.48
N HIS A 195 -8.66 -5.99 -14.79
CA HIS A 195 -7.59 -5.21 -14.19
C HIS A 195 -7.73 -3.71 -14.51
N ILE A 196 -8.01 -3.34 -15.76
CA ILE A 196 -8.28 -1.95 -16.15
C ILE A 196 -9.51 -1.40 -15.41
N LYS A 197 -10.59 -2.19 -15.32
CA LYS A 197 -11.85 -1.79 -14.67
C LYS A 197 -11.67 -1.52 -13.19
N TYR A 198 -11.06 -2.44 -12.44
CA TYR A 198 -11.01 -2.38 -10.98
C TYR A 198 -9.76 -1.72 -10.41
N ILE A 199 -8.68 -1.70 -11.19
CA ILE A 199 -7.36 -1.21 -10.74
C ILE A 199 -6.93 0.05 -11.50
N GLY A 200 -7.57 0.33 -12.66
CA GLY A 200 -7.39 1.56 -13.44
C GLY A 200 -6.21 1.56 -14.40
N ARG A 201 -5.53 0.42 -14.59
CA ARG A 201 -4.38 0.27 -15.49
C ARG A 201 -4.34 -1.15 -16.09
N SER A 202 -3.62 -1.34 -17.23
CA SER A 202 -3.22 -2.65 -17.71
C SER A 202 -2.25 -3.32 -16.72
N ASN A 203 -2.23 -4.65 -16.71
CA ASN A 203 -1.31 -5.45 -15.89
C ASN A 203 0.03 -5.75 -16.57
N ASP A 204 0.24 -5.40 -17.84
CA ASP A 204 1.43 -5.68 -18.63
C ASP A 204 2.75 -5.33 -17.94
N VAL A 205 2.82 -4.13 -17.36
CA VAL A 205 4.02 -3.65 -16.66
C VAL A 205 4.27 -4.49 -15.42
N ILE A 206 3.19 -4.84 -14.69
CA ILE A 206 3.23 -5.65 -13.47
C ILE A 206 3.79 -7.03 -13.79
N LEU A 207 3.21 -7.70 -14.79
CA LEU A 207 3.59 -9.06 -15.17
C LEU A 207 5.04 -9.11 -15.68
N ARG A 208 5.47 -8.16 -16.51
CA ARG A 208 6.87 -8.06 -16.97
C ARG A 208 7.87 -7.83 -15.85
N ASN A 209 7.52 -7.00 -14.86
CA ASN A 209 8.40 -6.76 -13.72
C ASN A 209 8.50 -8.00 -12.82
N LEU A 210 7.42 -8.76 -12.67
CA LEU A 210 7.41 -10.02 -11.94
C LEU A 210 8.31 -11.07 -12.63
N GLU A 211 8.16 -11.24 -13.94
CA GLU A 211 9.01 -12.13 -14.72
C GLU A 211 10.50 -11.74 -14.59
N PHE A 212 10.79 -10.45 -14.67
CA PHE A 212 12.17 -9.96 -14.48
C PHE A 212 12.72 -10.36 -13.11
N LEU A 213 11.98 -10.16 -12.03
CA LEU A 213 12.40 -10.54 -10.68
C LEU A 213 12.63 -12.06 -10.59
N ALA A 214 11.69 -12.87 -11.09
CA ALA A 214 11.79 -14.32 -11.08
C ALA A 214 13.03 -14.82 -11.84
N HIS A 215 13.26 -14.34 -13.05
CA HIS A 215 14.40 -14.73 -13.87
C HIS A 215 15.77 -14.26 -13.34
N ASN A 216 15.78 -13.30 -12.43
CA ASN A 216 17.01 -12.81 -11.79
C ASN A 216 17.18 -13.32 -10.35
N GLY A 217 16.43 -14.34 -9.95
CA GLY A 217 16.61 -15.05 -8.69
C GLY A 217 16.13 -14.29 -7.45
N ALA A 218 15.20 -13.34 -7.62
CA ALA A 218 14.59 -12.64 -6.49
C ALA A 218 13.81 -13.62 -5.58
N SER A 219 13.90 -13.44 -4.28
CA SER A 219 13.04 -14.13 -3.32
C SER A 219 11.65 -13.50 -3.36
N LEU A 220 10.71 -14.22 -3.98
CA LEU A 220 9.34 -13.76 -4.20
C LEU A 220 8.39 -14.38 -3.18
N ASN A 221 7.45 -13.59 -2.70
CA ASN A 221 6.23 -14.03 -2.03
C ASN A 221 5.05 -13.36 -2.74
N ILE A 222 4.24 -14.15 -3.43
CA ILE A 222 3.11 -13.64 -4.19
C ILE A 222 1.95 -13.36 -3.26
N ARG A 223 1.39 -12.18 -3.36
CA ARG A 223 0.22 -11.75 -2.59
C ARG A 223 -0.96 -11.55 -3.55
N ILE A 224 -2.08 -12.18 -3.22
CA ILE A 224 -3.28 -12.13 -4.06
C ILE A 224 -4.42 -11.54 -3.23
N PRO A 225 -4.68 -10.23 -3.34
CA PRO A 225 -5.90 -9.66 -2.79
C PRO A 225 -7.11 -10.35 -3.40
N THR A 226 -7.85 -11.09 -2.57
CA THR A 226 -8.99 -11.92 -2.99
C THR A 226 -10.29 -11.23 -2.62
N ILE A 227 -11.02 -10.79 -3.63
CA ILE A 227 -12.22 -9.97 -3.50
C ILE A 227 -13.43 -10.73 -4.02
N GLY A 228 -14.41 -10.97 -3.14
CA GLY A 228 -15.65 -11.64 -3.51
C GLY A 228 -16.34 -10.94 -4.67
N THR A 229 -16.82 -11.74 -5.63
CA THR A 229 -17.47 -11.30 -6.87
C THR A 229 -16.57 -10.60 -7.88
N VAL A 230 -15.24 -10.57 -7.65
CA VAL A 230 -14.27 -9.95 -8.59
C VAL A 230 -13.26 -10.94 -9.11
N ASN A 231 -12.54 -11.61 -8.22
CA ASN A 231 -11.48 -12.54 -8.56
C ASN A 231 -11.40 -13.76 -7.61
N ASP A 232 -12.47 -14.00 -6.82
CA ASP A 232 -12.52 -15.15 -5.92
C ASP A 232 -13.04 -16.43 -6.57
N ASP A 233 -13.33 -16.42 -7.88
CA ASP A 233 -13.75 -17.61 -8.63
C ASP A 233 -12.56 -18.50 -9.04
N ASP A 234 -12.85 -19.77 -9.38
CA ASP A 234 -11.83 -20.74 -9.75
C ASP A 234 -11.11 -20.37 -11.06
N GLU A 235 -11.82 -19.80 -12.03
CA GLU A 235 -11.28 -19.40 -13.31
C GLU A 235 -10.21 -18.32 -13.14
N SER A 236 -10.49 -17.29 -12.35
CA SER A 236 -9.55 -16.21 -12.02
C SER A 236 -8.31 -16.75 -11.31
N MET A 237 -8.47 -17.67 -10.36
CA MET A 237 -7.35 -18.25 -9.61
C MET A 237 -6.54 -19.23 -10.46
N LEU A 238 -7.18 -20.03 -11.31
CA LEU A 238 -6.49 -20.91 -12.25
C LEU A 238 -5.65 -20.11 -13.25
N ALA A 239 -6.13 -18.98 -13.74
CA ALA A 239 -5.34 -18.10 -14.60
C ALA A 239 -4.06 -17.59 -13.92
N ILE A 240 -4.13 -17.25 -12.61
CA ILE A 240 -2.95 -16.86 -11.82
C ILE A 240 -2.01 -18.06 -11.63
N ILE A 241 -2.53 -19.22 -11.29
CA ILE A 241 -1.76 -20.46 -11.11
C ILE A 241 -0.99 -20.81 -12.38
N GLU A 242 -1.67 -20.83 -13.52
CA GLU A 242 -1.06 -21.14 -14.83
C GLU A 242 0.00 -20.12 -15.23
N TYR A 243 -0.26 -18.84 -15.00
CA TYR A 243 0.70 -17.77 -15.25
C TYR A 243 1.96 -17.96 -14.39
N LEU A 244 1.79 -18.15 -13.09
CA LEU A 244 2.92 -18.36 -12.18
C LEU A 244 3.77 -19.57 -12.59
N LYS A 245 3.15 -20.72 -12.81
CA LYS A 245 3.87 -21.94 -13.23
C LYS A 245 4.65 -21.78 -14.52
N SER A 246 4.11 -21.01 -15.46
CA SER A 246 4.69 -20.85 -16.78
C SER A 246 5.83 -19.81 -16.83
N HIS A 247 5.78 -18.77 -15.99
CA HIS A 247 6.65 -17.61 -16.14
C HIS A 247 7.48 -17.28 -14.88
N VAL A 248 7.07 -17.75 -13.70
CA VAL A 248 7.67 -17.33 -12.42
C VAL A 248 8.21 -18.54 -11.64
N GLY A 249 7.50 -19.66 -11.68
CA GLY A 249 7.72 -20.82 -10.83
C GLY A 249 6.63 -20.97 -9.79
N MET A 250 6.96 -21.60 -8.67
CA MET A 250 6.02 -21.86 -7.56
C MET A 250 6.50 -21.20 -6.25
N PRO A 251 6.54 -19.86 -6.19
CA PRO A 251 6.91 -19.15 -4.97
C PRO A 251 5.83 -19.32 -3.89
N PRO A 252 6.10 -18.97 -2.62
CA PRO A 252 5.09 -18.81 -1.59
C PRO A 252 3.95 -17.89 -2.03
N VAL A 253 2.72 -18.23 -1.65
CA VAL A 253 1.50 -17.49 -2.00
C VAL A 253 0.71 -17.13 -0.75
N ASN A 254 0.33 -15.87 -0.63
CA ASN A 254 -0.57 -15.38 0.39
C ASN A 254 -1.89 -14.93 -0.26
N LEU A 255 -2.98 -15.63 0.03
CA LEU A 255 -4.33 -15.20 -0.35
C LEU A 255 -4.83 -14.20 0.69
N LEU A 256 -5.02 -12.96 0.29
CA LEU A 256 -5.38 -11.87 1.20
C LEU A 256 -6.90 -11.59 1.12
N PRO A 257 -7.70 -12.07 2.08
CA PRO A 257 -9.14 -11.81 2.04
C PRO A 257 -9.43 -10.32 2.08
N TYR A 258 -10.30 -9.85 1.19
CA TYR A 258 -10.79 -8.48 1.22
C TYR A 258 -11.49 -8.18 2.55
N HIS A 259 -11.29 -6.98 3.04
CA HIS A 259 -12.00 -6.43 4.19
C HIS A 259 -12.29 -4.93 4.01
N THR A 260 -13.30 -4.42 4.69
CA THR A 260 -13.81 -3.04 4.51
C THR A 260 -13.15 -2.00 5.41
N THR A 261 -12.11 -2.36 6.17
CA THR A 261 -11.48 -1.49 7.19
C THR A 261 -11.00 -0.15 6.62
N GLY A 262 -10.56 -0.11 5.37
CA GLY A 262 -10.12 1.13 4.70
C GLY A 262 -11.24 2.09 4.30
N SER A 263 -12.51 1.67 4.34
CA SER A 263 -13.66 2.43 3.81
C SER A 263 -13.84 3.81 4.46
N SER A 264 -13.62 3.91 5.77
CA SER A 264 -13.73 5.18 6.52
C SER A 264 -12.73 6.24 6.05
N LYS A 265 -11.58 5.84 5.53
CA LYS A 265 -10.57 6.76 4.99
C LYS A 265 -11.06 7.48 3.73
N TYR A 266 -11.89 6.81 2.89
CA TYR A 266 -12.52 7.45 1.73
C TYR A 266 -13.47 8.57 2.14
N THR A 267 -14.28 8.34 3.18
CA THR A 267 -15.15 9.38 3.75
C THR A 267 -14.31 10.57 4.24
N ARG A 268 -13.23 10.29 4.97
CA ARG A 268 -12.32 11.32 5.48
C ARG A 268 -11.61 12.10 4.36
N LEU A 269 -11.33 11.46 3.23
CA LEU A 269 -10.79 12.09 2.02
C LEU A 269 -11.86 12.80 1.19
N GLY A 270 -13.17 12.65 1.52
CA GLY A 270 -14.28 13.13 0.69
C GLY A 270 -14.25 12.50 -0.70
N ARG A 271 -14.00 11.19 -0.78
CA ARG A 271 -13.98 10.38 -2.00
C ARG A 271 -15.06 9.30 -1.95
N PRO A 272 -15.68 8.92 -3.09
CA PRO A 272 -16.56 7.77 -3.14
C PRO A 272 -15.76 6.48 -2.88
N TYR A 273 -16.34 5.55 -2.12
CA TYR A 273 -15.80 4.21 -1.97
C TYR A 273 -16.42 3.29 -3.01
N LEU A 274 -15.67 2.98 -4.07
CA LEU A 274 -16.17 2.20 -5.21
C LEU A 274 -16.38 0.72 -4.87
N ALA A 275 -15.71 0.21 -3.84
CA ALA A 275 -15.84 -1.18 -3.38
C ALA A 275 -17.00 -1.42 -2.39
N ARG A 276 -17.97 -0.49 -2.28
CA ARG A 276 -19.09 -0.59 -1.33
C ARG A 276 -19.87 -1.90 -1.46
N ASP A 277 -20.10 -2.34 -2.70
CA ASP A 277 -20.92 -3.49 -3.03
C ASP A 277 -20.11 -4.78 -3.25
N LEU A 278 -18.78 -4.70 -3.10
CA LEU A 278 -17.90 -5.86 -3.18
C LEU A 278 -18.00 -6.70 -1.90
N GLN A 279 -17.92 -8.01 -2.06
CA GLN A 279 -18.11 -8.95 -0.97
C GLN A 279 -16.79 -9.39 -0.35
N VAL A 280 -16.85 -9.69 0.93
CA VAL A 280 -15.76 -10.41 1.63
C VAL A 280 -15.92 -11.90 1.29
N PRO A 281 -14.86 -12.56 0.78
CA PRO A 281 -14.92 -14.00 0.55
C PRO A 281 -15.19 -14.75 1.85
N SER A 282 -15.99 -15.83 1.80
CA SER A 282 -16.21 -16.67 2.97
C SER A 282 -14.95 -17.46 3.34
N GLU A 283 -14.84 -17.89 4.59
CA GLU A 283 -13.74 -18.74 5.04
C GLU A 283 -13.65 -20.04 4.22
N ASP A 284 -14.79 -20.70 3.97
CA ASP A 284 -14.85 -21.91 3.14
C ASP A 284 -14.34 -21.63 1.70
N ARG A 285 -14.65 -20.44 1.15
CA ARG A 285 -14.14 -20.06 -0.17
C ARG A 285 -12.64 -19.86 -0.16
N MET A 286 -12.11 -19.19 0.85
CA MET A 286 -10.66 -18.99 1.00
C MET A 286 -9.90 -20.31 1.17
N GLU A 287 -10.41 -21.25 1.99
CA GLU A 287 -9.80 -22.56 2.12
C GLU A 287 -9.87 -23.36 0.82
N HIS A 288 -11.00 -23.32 0.09
CA HIS A 288 -11.11 -23.93 -1.24
C HIS A 288 -10.06 -23.39 -2.20
N LEU A 289 -9.86 -22.07 -2.26
CA LEU A 289 -8.85 -21.46 -3.12
C LEU A 289 -7.42 -21.84 -2.73
N LYS A 290 -7.14 -21.93 -1.43
CA LYS A 290 -5.86 -22.44 -0.95
C LYS A 290 -5.63 -23.89 -1.37
N ASP A 291 -6.63 -24.78 -1.21
CA ASP A 291 -6.57 -26.16 -1.66
C ASP A 291 -6.36 -26.26 -3.17
N LEU A 292 -6.95 -25.34 -3.96
CA LEU A 292 -6.74 -25.27 -5.40
C LEU A 292 -5.26 -25.04 -5.72
N PHE A 293 -4.59 -24.07 -5.10
CA PHE A 293 -3.15 -23.84 -5.29
C PHE A 293 -2.32 -25.07 -4.90
N LEU A 294 -2.65 -25.72 -3.75
CA LEU A 294 -1.95 -26.94 -3.29
C LEU A 294 -2.11 -28.08 -4.29
N GLN A 295 -3.29 -28.31 -4.87
CA GLN A 295 -3.54 -29.32 -5.91
C GLN A 295 -2.71 -29.09 -7.17
N TYR A 296 -2.39 -27.84 -7.49
CA TYR A 296 -1.53 -27.49 -8.64
C TYR A 296 -0.04 -27.47 -8.31
N GLY A 297 0.37 -27.89 -7.09
CA GLY A 297 1.75 -28.16 -6.71
C GLY A 297 2.45 -27.02 -5.98
N PHE A 298 1.74 -25.99 -5.53
CA PHE A 298 2.31 -24.97 -4.64
C PHE A 298 2.38 -25.52 -3.21
N ASP A 299 3.56 -25.51 -2.60
CA ASP A 299 3.79 -26.11 -1.28
C ASP A 299 3.56 -25.16 -0.10
N ASN A 300 3.65 -23.84 -0.35
CA ASN A 300 3.51 -22.82 0.68
C ASN A 300 2.41 -21.82 0.29
N VAL A 301 1.20 -22.11 0.74
CA VAL A 301 0.01 -21.27 0.50
C VAL A 301 -0.64 -20.93 1.84
N GLN A 302 -0.82 -19.65 2.11
CA GLN A 302 -1.39 -19.15 3.34
C GLN A 302 -2.58 -18.24 3.08
N ILE A 303 -3.54 -18.21 4.01
CA ILE A 303 -4.62 -17.23 4.04
C ILE A 303 -4.22 -16.14 5.03
N GLY A 304 -4.17 -14.90 4.54
CA GLY A 304 -3.61 -13.76 5.27
C GLY A 304 -2.12 -13.55 4.98
N GLY A 305 -1.52 -12.54 5.62
CA GLY A 305 -0.12 -12.17 5.39
C GLY A 305 0.43 -11.30 6.49
#